data_bbecb46ed1d4deffa66b1c019d79702a
#
_entry.id   bbecb46ed1d4deffa66b1c019d79702a
#
_cell.length_a   1.000
_cell.length_b   1.000
_cell.length_c   1.000
_cell.angle_alpha   90.00
_cell.angle_beta   90.00
_cell.angle_gamma   90.00
#
_symmetry.space_group_name_H-M   'P 1'
#
loop_
_entity.id
_entity.type
_entity.pdbx_description
1 polymer ?
#
loop_
_entity_poly.entity_id
_entity_poly.type
_entity_poly.pdbx_seq_one_letter_code
_entity_poly.pdbx_strand_id
1 'polypeptide(L)'
;MTNAVVFPGQGSQKVGMLNELSEVYPLVGETFEAASGVLGYDLWKLVQEGPAEELTKTQNTHPALLTASVALWRIWQTDVPVKPDYLAGHSLGEYSALVCAGVIDFEEAVETVRKRGELMNAAVPNGEGGMAALMGLDDEVVLECCEKAVGTVSPANYNAPGQVVISGETAALDRAIVIAKERGAKRAVKLEVSGPFHSQLMLRAKDEFSAHLDKVSFKKPAIPVIQNVDAKVQTEPEKIRSNLVEQLSSPVMWTATMMTVSYTHLTLPTICSV
;
A
#
# COMPACT_ATOMS: atom_id res chain seq x y z
N MET A 1 9.55 12.43 22.78
CA MET A 1 9.65 12.33 21.32
C MET A 1 8.52 11.41 20.88
N THR A 2 7.77 11.80 19.89
CA THR A 2 6.72 10.96 19.30
C THR A 2 7.38 10.05 18.26
N ASN A 3 7.10 8.74 18.31
CA ASN A 3 7.66 7.76 17.38
C ASN A 3 6.54 7.19 16.52
N ALA A 4 6.81 7.01 15.22
CA ALA A 4 5.90 6.32 14.33
C ALA A 4 6.63 5.23 13.56
N VAL A 5 5.95 4.11 13.30
CA VAL A 5 6.43 3.07 12.39
C VAL A 5 5.58 3.12 11.13
N VAL A 6 6.26 3.11 9.99
CA VAL A 6 5.62 3.16 8.68
C VAL A 6 5.92 1.91 7.87
N PHE A 7 4.94 1.43 7.12
CA PHE A 7 5.02 0.19 6.35
C PHE A 7 4.96 0.48 4.85
N PRO A 8 5.84 -0.13 4.04
CA PRO A 8 5.89 0.10 2.61
C PRO A 8 4.69 -0.50 1.88
N GLY A 9 4.43 0.02 0.67
CA GLY A 9 3.49 -0.52 -0.29
C GLY A 9 4.16 -1.34 -1.40
N GLN A 10 3.36 -1.70 -2.41
CA GLN A 10 3.81 -2.39 -3.61
C GLN A 10 4.94 -1.62 -4.30
N GLY A 11 5.95 -2.34 -4.80
CA GLY A 11 7.19 -1.80 -5.37
C GLY A 11 8.40 -1.99 -4.46
N SER A 12 8.18 -2.34 -3.18
CA SER A 12 9.26 -2.60 -2.22
C SER A 12 9.72 -4.06 -2.18
N GLN A 13 9.00 -4.97 -2.86
CA GLN A 13 9.36 -6.39 -2.90
C GLN A 13 10.62 -6.61 -3.73
N LYS A 14 11.44 -7.55 -3.28
CA LYS A 14 12.65 -7.97 -3.99
C LYS A 14 12.89 -9.46 -3.74
N VAL A 15 13.28 -10.20 -4.79
CA VAL A 15 13.74 -11.58 -4.63
C VAL A 15 14.98 -11.57 -3.72
N GLY A 16 14.98 -12.47 -2.73
CA GLY A 16 16.02 -12.55 -1.70
C GLY A 16 15.82 -11.61 -0.49
N MET A 17 14.71 -10.85 -0.42
CA MET A 17 14.46 -9.98 0.74
C MET A 17 14.37 -10.79 2.03
N LEU A 18 14.88 -10.21 3.13
CA LEU A 18 14.98 -10.80 4.48
C LEU A 18 15.86 -12.06 4.61
N ASN A 19 16.61 -12.46 3.59
CA ASN A 19 17.46 -13.65 3.66
C ASN A 19 18.42 -13.59 4.85
N GLU A 20 19.24 -12.53 4.96
CA GLU A 20 20.21 -12.36 6.05
C GLU A 20 19.54 -12.33 7.44
N LEU A 21 18.36 -11.70 7.53
CA LEU A 21 17.61 -11.66 8.80
C LEU A 21 17.03 -13.02 9.18
N SER A 22 16.65 -13.84 8.22
CA SER A 22 16.14 -15.20 8.50
C SER A 22 17.18 -16.13 9.11
N GLU A 23 18.48 -15.89 8.83
CA GLU A 23 19.58 -16.66 9.42
C GLU A 23 19.77 -16.34 10.92
N VAL A 24 19.36 -15.15 11.35
CA VAL A 24 19.53 -14.67 12.74
C VAL A 24 18.22 -14.80 13.52
N TYR A 25 17.08 -14.57 12.89
CA TYR A 25 15.76 -14.51 13.53
C TYR A 25 14.82 -15.58 12.99
N PRO A 26 14.60 -16.68 13.73
CA PRO A 26 13.64 -17.74 13.34
C PRO A 26 12.22 -17.20 13.09
N LEU A 27 11.85 -16.11 13.76
CA LEU A 27 10.56 -15.41 13.57
C LEU A 27 10.24 -15.08 12.11
N VAL A 28 11.26 -14.87 11.26
CA VAL A 28 11.05 -14.66 9.81
C VAL A 28 10.46 -15.93 9.20
N GLY A 29 11.13 -17.06 9.38
CA GLY A 29 10.68 -18.36 8.86
C GLY A 29 9.28 -18.73 9.37
N GLU A 30 9.06 -18.64 10.68
CA GLU A 30 7.76 -18.93 11.32
C GLU A 30 6.62 -18.08 10.75
N THR A 31 6.90 -16.78 10.50
CA THR A 31 5.89 -15.87 9.94
C THR A 31 5.56 -16.24 8.49
N PHE A 32 6.56 -16.58 7.67
CA PHE A 32 6.36 -17.01 6.30
C PHE A 32 5.70 -18.39 6.19
N GLU A 33 5.99 -19.30 7.11
CA GLU A 33 5.34 -20.62 7.20
C GLU A 33 3.84 -20.47 7.49
N ALA A 34 3.47 -19.63 8.46
CA ALA A 34 2.08 -19.34 8.77
C ALA A 34 1.34 -18.74 7.54
N ALA A 35 1.95 -17.76 6.85
CA ALA A 35 1.38 -17.20 5.63
C ALA A 35 1.24 -18.24 4.51
N SER A 36 2.23 -19.10 4.32
CA SER A 36 2.22 -20.17 3.32
C SER A 36 1.09 -21.17 3.58
N GLY A 37 0.82 -21.48 4.86
CA GLY A 37 -0.31 -22.33 5.27
C GLY A 37 -1.66 -21.77 4.83
N VAL A 38 -1.86 -20.45 4.95
CA VAL A 38 -3.08 -19.75 4.49
C VAL A 38 -3.18 -19.74 2.96
N LEU A 39 -2.07 -19.47 2.30
CA LEU A 39 -2.03 -19.28 0.84
C LEU A 39 -2.09 -20.59 0.05
N GLY A 40 -1.71 -21.72 0.66
CA GLY A 40 -1.64 -23.03 0.00
C GLY A 40 -0.45 -23.20 -0.94
N TYR A 41 0.56 -22.32 -0.85
CA TYR A 41 1.83 -22.43 -1.55
C TYR A 41 2.97 -21.86 -0.69
N ASP A 42 4.21 -22.24 -1.02
CA ASP A 42 5.40 -21.77 -0.29
C ASP A 42 5.75 -20.33 -0.67
N LEU A 43 5.29 -19.39 0.16
CA LEU A 43 5.55 -17.95 -0.02
C LEU A 43 7.02 -17.61 0.21
N TRP A 44 7.70 -18.31 1.15
CA TRP A 44 9.12 -18.06 1.43
C TRP A 44 9.97 -18.43 0.22
N LYS A 45 9.71 -19.60 -0.39
CA LYS A 45 10.38 -20.01 -1.61
C LYS A 45 10.18 -18.99 -2.74
N LEU A 46 8.95 -18.51 -2.95
CA LEU A 46 8.68 -17.47 -3.95
C LEU A 46 9.48 -16.18 -3.67
N VAL A 47 9.57 -15.77 -2.42
CA VAL A 47 10.31 -14.56 -2.02
C VAL A 47 11.81 -14.76 -2.18
N GLN A 48 12.36 -15.94 -1.89
CA GLN A 48 13.80 -16.18 -1.96
C GLN A 48 14.29 -16.50 -3.39
N GLU A 49 13.55 -17.32 -4.12
CA GLU A 49 13.99 -17.88 -5.40
C GLU A 49 13.29 -17.25 -6.60
N GLY A 50 12.16 -16.54 -6.40
CA GLY A 50 11.36 -15.98 -7.47
C GLY A 50 10.55 -17.02 -8.24
N PRO A 51 10.28 -16.83 -9.53
CA PRO A 51 10.82 -15.74 -10.36
C PRO A 51 10.24 -14.35 -10.00
N ALA A 52 10.98 -13.30 -10.33
CA ALA A 52 10.60 -11.92 -9.99
C ALA A 52 9.24 -11.51 -10.57
N GLU A 53 8.92 -11.98 -11.77
CA GLU A 53 7.64 -11.75 -12.43
C GLU A 53 6.46 -12.32 -11.62
N GLU A 54 6.62 -13.50 -11.01
CA GLU A 54 5.58 -14.09 -10.15
C GLU A 54 5.46 -13.31 -8.84
N LEU A 55 6.57 -12.90 -8.23
CA LEU A 55 6.57 -12.10 -7.01
C LEU A 55 5.93 -10.72 -7.25
N THR A 56 6.05 -10.16 -8.45
CA THR A 56 5.50 -8.83 -8.82
C THR A 56 4.00 -8.86 -9.13
N LYS A 57 3.40 -10.04 -9.34
CA LYS A 57 1.93 -10.14 -9.46
C LYS A 57 1.27 -9.67 -8.18
N THR A 58 0.32 -8.75 -8.28
CA THR A 58 -0.29 -8.08 -7.12
C THR A 58 -0.81 -9.06 -6.06
N GLN A 59 -1.45 -10.17 -6.47
CA GLN A 59 -1.93 -11.21 -5.54
C GLN A 59 -0.82 -11.95 -4.79
N ASN A 60 0.43 -11.88 -5.24
CA ASN A 60 1.61 -12.46 -4.59
C ASN A 60 2.41 -11.38 -3.84
N THR A 61 2.55 -10.19 -4.44
CA THR A 61 3.25 -9.05 -3.83
C THR A 61 2.61 -8.65 -2.50
N HIS A 62 1.27 -8.60 -2.46
CA HIS A 62 0.56 -8.15 -1.27
C HIS A 62 0.81 -9.07 -0.07
N PRO A 63 0.60 -10.39 -0.15
CA PRO A 63 0.95 -11.29 0.95
C PRO A 63 2.44 -11.27 1.31
N ALA A 64 3.34 -11.18 0.32
CA ALA A 64 4.78 -11.17 0.56
C ALA A 64 5.22 -9.96 1.37
N LEU A 65 4.75 -8.76 1.02
CA LEU A 65 5.08 -7.53 1.74
C LEU A 65 4.40 -7.43 3.11
N LEU A 66 3.15 -7.89 3.23
CA LEU A 66 2.48 -7.98 4.53
C LEU A 66 3.28 -8.90 5.47
N THR A 67 3.62 -10.10 5.01
CA THR A 67 4.34 -11.09 5.80
C THR A 67 5.73 -10.59 6.20
N ALA A 68 6.47 -10.00 5.27
CA ALA A 68 7.77 -9.39 5.55
C ALA A 68 7.67 -8.27 6.60
N SER A 69 6.68 -7.38 6.44
CA SER A 69 6.45 -6.27 7.38
C SER A 69 6.09 -6.76 8.79
N VAL A 70 5.25 -7.79 8.88
CA VAL A 70 4.85 -8.37 10.18
C VAL A 70 6.02 -9.12 10.81
N ALA A 71 6.84 -9.84 10.04
CA ALA A 71 8.05 -10.49 10.55
C ALA A 71 9.02 -9.46 11.15
N LEU A 72 9.29 -8.36 10.43
CA LEU A 72 10.12 -7.26 10.91
C LEU A 72 9.54 -6.60 12.17
N TRP A 73 8.23 -6.41 12.21
CA TRP A 73 7.55 -5.89 13.40
C TRP A 73 7.70 -6.79 14.61
N ARG A 74 7.56 -8.11 14.45
CA ARG A 74 7.74 -9.10 15.52
C ARG A 74 9.17 -9.05 16.08
N ILE A 75 10.19 -8.98 15.21
CA ILE A 75 11.59 -8.80 15.59
C ILE A 75 11.77 -7.48 16.35
N TRP A 76 11.27 -6.38 15.79
CA TRP A 76 11.38 -5.06 16.41
C TRP A 76 10.78 -5.03 17.82
N GLN A 77 9.62 -5.67 18.04
CA GLN A 77 8.99 -5.76 19.36
C GLN A 77 9.85 -6.55 20.39
N THR A 78 10.66 -7.49 19.92
CA THR A 78 11.56 -8.26 20.80
C THR A 78 12.79 -7.45 21.20
N ASP A 79 13.36 -6.72 20.25
CA ASP A 79 14.67 -6.09 20.41
C ASP A 79 14.58 -4.62 20.85
N VAL A 80 13.47 -3.95 20.60
CA VAL A 80 13.30 -2.51 20.84
C VAL A 80 12.22 -2.26 21.90
N PRO A 81 12.56 -1.80 23.11
CA PRO A 81 11.60 -1.60 24.21
C PRO A 81 10.80 -0.29 24.06
N VAL A 82 10.57 0.18 22.85
CA VAL A 82 9.84 1.44 22.58
C VAL A 82 8.54 1.12 21.84
N LYS A 83 7.40 1.49 22.44
CA LYS A 83 6.11 1.43 21.78
C LYS A 83 5.94 2.67 20.92
N PRO A 84 5.64 2.55 19.61
CA PRO A 84 5.36 3.70 18.78
C PRO A 84 4.01 4.34 19.16
N ASP A 85 3.91 5.64 18.94
CA ASP A 85 2.68 6.40 19.18
C ASP A 85 1.69 6.24 18.04
N TYR A 86 2.18 6.02 16.82
CA TYR A 86 1.38 5.84 15.61
C TYR A 86 1.96 4.76 14.70
N LEU A 87 1.06 4.11 13.96
CA LEU A 87 1.39 3.28 12.81
C LEU A 87 0.75 3.87 11.56
N ALA A 88 1.43 3.77 10.42
CA ALA A 88 0.87 4.11 9.12
C ALA A 88 1.47 3.19 8.06
N GLY A 89 0.78 3.04 6.92
CA GLY A 89 1.31 2.26 5.82
C GLY A 89 0.78 2.76 4.48
N HIS A 90 1.58 2.66 3.44
CA HIS A 90 1.22 3.12 2.11
C HIS A 90 0.43 2.03 1.38
N SER A 91 -0.84 2.30 1.03
CA SER A 91 -1.72 1.36 0.32
C SER A 91 -1.76 -0.02 0.99
N LEU A 92 -1.06 -1.02 0.46
CA LEU A 92 -0.92 -2.34 1.10
C LEU A 92 -0.34 -2.25 2.52
N GLY A 93 0.61 -1.35 2.74
CA GLY A 93 1.23 -1.15 4.06
C GLY A 93 0.23 -0.78 5.15
N GLU A 94 -0.92 -0.22 4.82
CA GLU A 94 -1.98 0.04 5.79
C GLU A 94 -2.50 -1.25 6.44
N TYR A 95 -2.59 -2.35 5.69
CA TYR A 95 -2.93 -3.67 6.24
C TYR A 95 -1.85 -4.17 7.19
N SER A 96 -0.58 -3.97 6.86
CA SER A 96 0.53 -4.29 7.76
C SER A 96 0.44 -3.49 9.06
N ALA A 97 0.14 -2.19 8.98
CA ALA A 97 -0.08 -1.35 10.14
C ALA A 97 -1.26 -1.84 11.00
N LEU A 98 -2.37 -2.25 10.37
CA LEU A 98 -3.56 -2.76 11.06
C LEU A 98 -3.30 -4.10 11.77
N VAL A 99 -2.54 -5.01 11.15
CA VAL A 99 -2.11 -6.25 11.81
C VAL A 99 -1.21 -5.94 13.00
N CYS A 100 -0.22 -5.08 12.83
CA CYS A 100 0.71 -4.68 13.90
C CYS A 100 0.02 -3.93 15.04
N ALA A 101 -1.10 -3.24 14.75
CA ALA A 101 -1.97 -2.61 15.74
C ALA A 101 -2.95 -3.58 16.42
N GLY A 102 -3.01 -4.84 15.99
CA GLY A 102 -3.95 -5.85 16.52
C GLY A 102 -5.39 -5.68 16.05
N VAL A 103 -5.62 -4.97 14.94
CA VAL A 103 -6.96 -4.73 14.37
C VAL A 103 -7.47 -5.94 13.60
N ILE A 104 -6.60 -6.57 12.81
CA ILE A 104 -6.89 -7.76 12.00
C ILE A 104 -5.87 -8.84 12.39
N ASP A 105 -6.31 -10.07 12.55
CA ASP A 105 -5.41 -11.20 12.81
C ASP A 105 -4.56 -11.48 11.55
N PHE A 106 -3.33 -11.96 11.75
CA PHE A 106 -2.34 -12.06 10.68
C PHE A 106 -2.81 -12.96 9.52
N GLU A 107 -3.33 -14.14 9.84
CA GLU A 107 -3.80 -15.10 8.85
C GLU A 107 -5.00 -14.55 8.06
N GLU A 108 -5.96 -13.90 8.73
CA GLU A 108 -7.08 -13.22 8.06
C GLU A 108 -6.60 -12.10 7.15
N ALA A 109 -5.56 -11.36 7.57
CA ALA A 109 -4.98 -10.28 6.76
C ALA A 109 -4.24 -10.82 5.54
N VAL A 110 -3.52 -11.96 5.64
CA VAL A 110 -2.86 -12.61 4.49
C VAL A 110 -3.87 -12.99 3.42
N GLU A 111 -4.98 -13.64 3.81
CA GLU A 111 -6.07 -13.98 2.88
C GLU A 111 -6.70 -12.72 2.29
N THR A 112 -6.96 -11.72 3.12
CA THR A 112 -7.57 -10.45 2.71
C THR A 112 -6.74 -9.71 1.67
N VAL A 113 -5.42 -9.58 1.87
CA VAL A 113 -4.58 -8.85 0.91
C VAL A 113 -4.36 -9.63 -0.37
N ARG A 114 -4.37 -10.96 -0.33
CA ARG A 114 -4.40 -11.81 -1.53
C ARG A 114 -5.68 -11.54 -2.32
N LYS A 115 -6.84 -11.63 -1.67
CA LYS A 115 -8.15 -11.35 -2.30
C LYS A 115 -8.22 -9.93 -2.87
N ARG A 116 -7.71 -8.95 -2.12
CA ARG A 116 -7.57 -7.58 -2.61
C ARG A 116 -6.77 -7.51 -3.91
N GLY A 117 -5.61 -8.17 -3.97
CA GLY A 117 -4.77 -8.20 -5.16
C GLY A 117 -5.45 -8.85 -6.37
N GLU A 118 -6.15 -9.96 -6.14
CA GLU A 118 -6.92 -10.65 -7.18
C GLU A 118 -8.02 -9.75 -7.75
N LEU A 119 -8.81 -9.11 -6.89
CA LEU A 119 -9.92 -8.24 -7.29
C LEU A 119 -9.43 -6.98 -8.01
N MET A 120 -8.35 -6.37 -7.53
CA MET A 120 -7.74 -5.20 -8.18
C MET A 120 -7.20 -5.54 -9.58
N ASN A 121 -6.62 -6.71 -9.76
CA ASN A 121 -6.17 -7.17 -11.08
C ASN A 121 -7.34 -7.52 -12.02
N ALA A 122 -8.43 -8.07 -11.48
CA ALA A 122 -9.60 -8.44 -12.26
C ALA A 122 -10.50 -7.25 -12.64
N ALA A 123 -10.36 -6.09 -11.93
CA ALA A 123 -11.23 -4.93 -12.11
C ALA A 123 -11.13 -4.31 -13.51
N VAL A 124 -9.94 -4.40 -14.14
CA VAL A 124 -9.70 -3.82 -15.48
C VAL A 124 -8.89 -4.81 -16.31
N PRO A 125 -9.27 -5.08 -17.57
CA PRO A 125 -8.48 -5.92 -18.46
C PRO A 125 -7.05 -5.40 -18.62
N ASN A 126 -6.10 -6.34 -18.77
CA ASN A 126 -4.69 -5.99 -18.96
C ASN A 126 -4.49 -5.04 -20.15
N GLY A 127 -3.76 -3.95 -19.92
CA GLY A 127 -3.46 -2.94 -20.95
C GLY A 127 -4.50 -1.83 -21.11
N GLU A 128 -5.70 -1.97 -20.52
CA GLU A 128 -6.73 -0.94 -20.60
C GLU A 128 -6.59 0.18 -19.56
N GLY A 129 -5.77 -0.05 -18.54
CA GLY A 129 -5.47 0.93 -17.51
C GLY A 129 -4.03 0.86 -17.01
N GLY A 130 -3.61 1.89 -16.29
CA GLY A 130 -2.25 1.98 -15.76
C GLY A 130 -2.06 3.18 -14.83
N MET A 131 -0.80 3.38 -14.45
CA MET A 131 -0.39 4.47 -13.55
C MET A 131 0.85 5.19 -14.09
N ALA A 132 1.01 6.46 -13.73
CA ALA A 132 2.20 7.24 -14.07
C ALA A 132 2.62 8.14 -12.91
N ALA A 133 3.92 8.25 -12.70
CA ALA A 133 4.51 9.19 -11.74
C ALA A 133 4.77 10.54 -12.42
N LEU A 134 4.24 11.60 -11.82
CA LEU A 134 4.47 12.99 -12.21
C LEU A 134 5.30 13.68 -11.12
N MET A 135 6.37 14.35 -11.53
CA MET A 135 7.27 15.04 -10.59
C MET A 135 7.47 16.50 -10.98
N GLY A 136 7.49 17.37 -9.98
CA GLY A 136 7.81 18.79 -10.11
C GLY A 136 6.62 19.68 -10.46
N LEU A 137 5.39 19.18 -10.26
CA LEU A 137 4.15 19.95 -10.36
C LEU A 137 3.45 19.97 -9.01
N ASP A 138 2.77 21.06 -8.70
CA ASP A 138 1.89 21.17 -7.54
C ASP A 138 0.63 20.30 -7.72
N ASP A 139 0.04 19.86 -6.62
CA ASP A 139 -1.07 18.89 -6.61
C ASP A 139 -2.28 19.41 -7.42
N GLU A 140 -2.58 20.71 -7.33
CA GLU A 140 -3.65 21.36 -8.09
C GLU A 140 -3.40 21.31 -9.60
N VAL A 141 -2.14 21.51 -10.03
CA VAL A 141 -1.75 21.45 -11.44
C VAL A 141 -1.88 20.01 -11.96
N VAL A 142 -1.53 19.00 -11.15
CA VAL A 142 -1.73 17.60 -11.51
C VAL A 142 -3.21 17.28 -11.68
N LEU A 143 -4.07 17.78 -10.78
CA LEU A 143 -5.51 17.60 -10.88
C LEU A 143 -6.06 18.21 -12.19
N GLU A 144 -5.65 19.45 -12.51
CA GLU A 144 -6.02 20.09 -13.79
C GLU A 144 -5.58 19.28 -15.01
N CYS A 145 -4.38 18.68 -14.97
CA CYS A 145 -3.88 17.81 -16.06
C CYS A 145 -4.79 16.60 -16.25
N CYS A 146 -5.24 15.99 -15.16
CA CYS A 146 -6.17 14.86 -15.21
C CYS A 146 -7.55 15.28 -15.79
N GLU A 147 -8.12 16.38 -15.33
CA GLU A 147 -9.40 16.91 -15.79
C GLU A 147 -9.39 17.23 -17.30
N LYS A 148 -8.28 17.80 -17.80
CA LYS A 148 -8.13 18.14 -19.23
C LYS A 148 -7.85 16.93 -20.11
N ALA A 149 -7.47 15.79 -19.54
CA ALA A 149 -7.07 14.61 -20.30
C ALA A 149 -8.20 13.85 -20.98
N VAL A 150 -9.45 14.21 -20.75
CA VAL A 150 -10.67 13.54 -21.27
C VAL A 150 -10.61 12.01 -21.08
N GLY A 151 -11.60 11.43 -20.43
CA GLY A 151 -11.62 10.02 -20.03
C GLY A 151 -11.31 9.86 -18.55
N THR A 152 -11.20 8.61 -18.10
CA THR A 152 -11.04 8.31 -16.67
C THR A 152 -9.56 8.31 -16.29
N VAL A 153 -9.09 9.39 -15.66
CA VAL A 153 -7.75 9.50 -15.03
C VAL A 153 -7.83 10.46 -13.86
N SER A 154 -7.15 10.13 -12.77
CA SER A 154 -7.15 10.95 -11.54
C SER A 154 -5.87 10.76 -10.74
N PRO A 155 -5.53 11.69 -9.82
CA PRO A 155 -4.51 11.44 -8.81
C PRO A 155 -4.85 10.19 -7.99
N ALA A 156 -3.84 9.34 -7.79
CA ALA A 156 -3.93 8.06 -7.09
C ALA A 156 -3.06 8.01 -5.83
N ASN A 157 -1.89 8.66 -5.84
CA ASN A 157 -1.01 8.75 -4.68
C ASN A 157 -0.42 10.16 -4.58
N TYR A 158 -0.66 10.84 -3.48
CA TYR A 158 0.03 12.07 -3.12
C TYR A 158 1.22 11.70 -2.23
N ASN A 159 2.38 11.39 -2.87
CA ASN A 159 3.51 10.77 -2.18
C ASN A 159 4.42 11.75 -1.44
N ALA A 160 4.64 12.93 -2.02
CA ALA A 160 5.39 14.03 -1.43
C ALA A 160 5.01 15.34 -2.16
N PRO A 161 5.29 16.52 -1.60
CA PRO A 161 5.14 17.75 -2.33
C PRO A 161 5.84 17.70 -3.70
N GLY A 162 5.07 17.90 -4.77
CA GLY A 162 5.56 17.79 -6.15
C GLY A 162 5.82 16.36 -6.65
N GLN A 163 5.33 15.34 -5.96
CA GLN A 163 5.40 13.95 -6.40
C GLN A 163 4.04 13.27 -6.28
N VAL A 164 3.32 13.18 -7.39
CA VAL A 164 1.99 12.59 -7.48
C VAL A 164 2.01 11.44 -8.49
N VAL A 165 1.34 10.34 -8.15
CA VAL A 165 1.04 9.27 -9.10
C VAL A 165 -0.40 9.46 -9.57
N ILE A 166 -0.61 9.41 -10.88
CA ILE A 166 -1.93 9.42 -11.52
C ILE A 166 -2.28 8.03 -12.02
N SER A 167 -3.56 7.72 -12.08
CA SER A 167 -4.08 6.40 -12.42
C SER A 167 -5.37 6.50 -13.24
N GLY A 168 -5.53 5.64 -14.22
CA GLY A 168 -6.73 5.65 -15.07
C GLY A 168 -6.62 4.80 -16.33
N GLU A 169 -7.53 5.04 -17.27
CA GLU A 169 -7.52 4.42 -18.59
C GLU A 169 -6.23 4.76 -19.35
N THR A 170 -5.66 3.79 -20.05
CA THR A 170 -4.37 3.95 -20.74
C THR A 170 -4.36 5.20 -21.66
N ALA A 171 -5.41 5.40 -22.45
CA ALA A 171 -5.47 6.54 -23.38
C ALA A 171 -5.60 7.90 -22.65
N ALA A 172 -6.36 7.96 -21.53
CA ALA A 172 -6.47 9.17 -20.71
C ALA A 172 -5.16 9.45 -19.96
N LEU A 173 -4.51 8.41 -19.45
CA LEU A 173 -3.23 8.49 -18.82
C LEU A 173 -2.15 9.08 -19.75
N ASP A 174 -2.13 8.61 -21.02
CA ASP A 174 -1.18 9.12 -22.03
C ASP A 174 -1.40 10.61 -22.30
N ARG A 175 -2.65 11.05 -22.43
CA ARG A 175 -2.98 12.47 -22.58
C ARG A 175 -2.57 13.29 -21.36
N ALA A 176 -2.85 12.79 -20.15
CA ALA A 176 -2.46 13.47 -18.92
C ALA A 176 -0.94 13.65 -18.81
N ILE A 177 -0.16 12.63 -19.21
CA ILE A 177 1.31 12.70 -19.28
C ILE A 177 1.79 13.80 -20.23
N VAL A 178 1.17 13.92 -21.42
CA VAL A 178 1.54 14.97 -22.39
C VAL A 178 1.24 16.36 -21.80
N ILE A 179 0.04 16.55 -21.28
CA ILE A 179 -0.37 17.83 -20.65
C ILE A 179 0.54 18.17 -19.47
N ALA A 180 0.89 17.20 -18.63
CA ALA A 180 1.80 17.43 -17.51
C ALA A 180 3.19 17.90 -17.95
N LYS A 181 3.72 17.33 -19.03
CA LYS A 181 5.00 17.79 -19.64
C LYS A 181 4.90 19.22 -20.16
N GLU A 182 3.82 19.58 -20.85
CA GLU A 182 3.55 20.93 -21.32
C GLU A 182 3.41 21.94 -20.19
N ARG A 183 2.93 21.47 -19.01
CA ARG A 183 2.82 22.27 -17.78
C ARG A 183 4.13 22.35 -16.98
N GLY A 184 5.21 21.75 -17.46
CA GLY A 184 6.55 21.85 -16.86
C GLY A 184 6.89 20.73 -15.88
N ALA A 185 6.23 19.57 -15.95
CA ALA A 185 6.63 18.40 -15.17
C ALA A 185 8.10 18.06 -15.45
N LYS A 186 8.92 17.98 -14.40
CA LYS A 186 10.34 17.59 -14.49
C LYS A 186 10.48 16.14 -14.95
N ARG A 187 9.54 15.30 -14.57
CA ARG A 187 9.45 13.89 -14.96
C ARG A 187 8.00 13.44 -15.03
N ALA A 188 7.65 12.70 -16.07
CA ALA A 188 6.35 12.06 -16.23
C ALA A 188 6.58 10.69 -16.88
N VAL A 189 6.42 9.61 -16.09
CA VAL A 189 6.84 8.24 -16.47
C VAL A 189 5.74 7.25 -16.09
N LYS A 190 5.37 6.38 -17.05
CA LYS A 190 4.51 5.23 -16.76
C LYS A 190 5.20 4.29 -15.77
N LEU A 191 4.40 3.72 -14.88
CA LEU A 191 4.85 2.72 -13.92
C LEU A 191 4.56 1.32 -14.45
N GLU A 192 5.45 0.38 -14.14
CA GLU A 192 5.27 -1.05 -14.43
C GLU A 192 4.35 -1.68 -13.38
N VAL A 193 3.05 -1.43 -13.50
CA VAL A 193 2.02 -1.98 -12.62
C VAL A 193 0.94 -2.68 -13.43
N SER A 194 0.26 -3.65 -12.82
CA SER A 194 -0.73 -4.50 -13.49
C SER A 194 -2.10 -3.84 -13.71
N GLY A 195 -2.34 -2.64 -13.15
CA GLY A 195 -3.65 -2.01 -13.26
C GLY A 195 -3.70 -0.56 -12.77
N PRO A 196 -4.84 0.10 -13.00
CA PRO A 196 -5.09 1.50 -12.62
C PRO A 196 -5.56 1.61 -11.17
N PHE A 197 -4.69 1.25 -10.22
CA PHE A 197 -5.01 1.22 -8.80
C PHE A 197 -5.36 2.60 -8.24
N HIS A 198 -6.18 2.65 -7.18
CA HIS A 198 -6.61 3.87 -6.52
C HIS A 198 -7.35 4.86 -7.46
N SER A 199 -8.05 4.37 -8.47
CA SER A 199 -8.86 5.15 -9.40
C SER A 199 -10.32 4.70 -9.38
N GLN A 200 -11.19 5.47 -10.02
CA GLN A 200 -12.61 5.11 -10.17
C GLN A 200 -12.82 3.76 -10.88
N LEU A 201 -11.85 3.30 -11.67
CA LEU A 201 -11.90 2.00 -12.34
C LEU A 201 -11.90 0.83 -11.35
N MET A 202 -11.41 1.04 -10.12
CA MET A 202 -11.45 0.05 -9.03
C MET A 202 -12.82 -0.07 -8.35
N LEU A 203 -13.80 0.78 -8.66
CA LEU A 203 -15.16 0.67 -8.13
C LEU A 203 -15.79 -0.70 -8.41
N ARG A 204 -15.42 -1.34 -9.51
CA ARG A 204 -15.87 -2.70 -9.86
C ARG A 204 -15.48 -3.77 -8.85
N ALA A 205 -14.41 -3.56 -8.10
CA ALA A 205 -13.93 -4.47 -7.08
C ALA A 205 -14.55 -4.22 -5.70
N LYS A 206 -15.21 -3.07 -5.48
CA LYS A 206 -15.64 -2.63 -4.13
C LYS A 206 -16.64 -3.56 -3.48
N ASP A 207 -17.69 -3.96 -4.19
CA ASP A 207 -18.78 -4.74 -3.60
C ASP A 207 -18.29 -6.12 -3.16
N GLU A 208 -17.50 -6.80 -4.02
CA GLU A 208 -16.95 -8.10 -3.69
C GLU A 208 -15.91 -8.02 -2.56
N PHE A 209 -15.10 -6.96 -2.55
CA PHE A 209 -14.14 -6.73 -1.48
C PHE A 209 -14.85 -6.37 -0.16
N SER A 210 -15.90 -5.56 -0.19
CA SER A 210 -16.74 -5.28 0.98
C SER A 210 -17.34 -6.55 1.56
N ALA A 211 -17.93 -7.40 0.72
CA ALA A 211 -18.48 -8.69 1.13
C ALA A 211 -17.42 -9.65 1.70
N HIS A 212 -16.16 -9.54 1.27
CA HIS A 212 -15.05 -10.26 1.88
C HIS A 212 -14.74 -9.69 3.26
N LEU A 213 -14.60 -8.36 3.39
CA LEU A 213 -14.28 -7.71 4.67
C LEU A 213 -15.40 -7.88 5.73
N ASP A 214 -16.64 -8.12 5.32
CA ASP A 214 -17.74 -8.44 6.25
C ASP A 214 -17.52 -9.76 7.02
N LYS A 215 -16.64 -10.62 6.52
CA LYS A 215 -16.30 -11.90 7.15
C LYS A 215 -15.04 -11.82 8.02
N VAL A 216 -14.30 -10.72 7.93
CA VAL A 216 -13.06 -10.47 8.67
C VAL A 216 -13.38 -9.82 10.01
N SER A 217 -12.72 -10.30 11.06
CA SER A 217 -12.90 -9.76 12.41
C SER A 217 -12.03 -8.51 12.63
N PHE A 218 -12.66 -7.37 12.82
CA PHE A 218 -11.98 -6.11 13.13
C PHE A 218 -12.05 -5.80 14.62
N LYS A 219 -10.91 -5.50 15.23
CA LYS A 219 -10.76 -5.11 16.64
C LYS A 219 -10.35 -3.64 16.76
N LYS A 220 -10.50 -3.04 17.93
CA LYS A 220 -9.96 -1.71 18.18
C LYS A 220 -8.43 -1.73 18.16
N PRO A 221 -7.77 -0.76 17.51
CA PRO A 221 -6.31 -0.71 17.44
C PRO A 221 -5.69 -0.48 18.83
N ALA A 222 -4.68 -1.28 19.18
CA ALA A 222 -3.86 -1.10 20.37
C ALA A 222 -2.85 0.05 20.23
N ILE A 223 -2.53 0.42 19.00
CA ILE A 223 -1.70 1.57 18.60
C ILE A 223 -2.48 2.32 17.53
N PRO A 224 -2.62 3.65 17.63
CA PRO A 224 -3.33 4.45 16.64
C PRO A 224 -2.79 4.24 15.22
N VAL A 225 -3.68 3.96 14.26
CA VAL A 225 -3.33 3.80 12.83
C VAL A 225 -3.88 4.98 12.05
N ILE A 226 -3.00 5.64 11.26
CA ILE A 226 -3.41 6.71 10.35
C ILE A 226 -3.75 6.07 9.01
N GLN A 227 -4.99 6.30 8.53
CA GLN A 227 -5.50 5.67 7.32
C GLN A 227 -5.27 6.51 6.07
N ASN A 228 -5.15 5.85 4.91
CA ASN A 228 -4.75 6.47 3.65
C ASN A 228 -5.80 7.42 3.07
N VAL A 229 -7.08 7.10 3.25
CA VAL A 229 -8.19 7.80 2.56
C VAL A 229 -8.35 9.23 3.05
N ASP A 230 -8.18 9.45 4.35
CA ASP A 230 -8.44 10.74 5.00
C ASP A 230 -7.25 11.29 5.81
N ALA A 231 -6.13 10.55 5.86
CA ALA A 231 -4.94 10.85 6.63
C ALA A 231 -5.23 11.08 8.13
N LYS A 232 -6.25 10.40 8.67
CA LYS A 232 -6.69 10.54 10.07
C LYS A 232 -6.52 9.25 10.84
N VAL A 233 -6.32 9.39 12.15
CA VAL A 233 -6.39 8.27 13.09
C VAL A 233 -7.83 7.79 13.19
N GLN A 234 -8.04 6.50 12.99
CA GLN A 234 -9.33 5.83 13.21
C GLN A 234 -9.20 4.78 14.31
N THR A 235 -10.20 4.72 15.18
CA THR A 235 -10.24 3.78 16.30
C THR A 235 -11.45 2.85 16.27
N GLU A 236 -12.46 3.21 15.49
CA GLU A 236 -13.70 2.43 15.39
C GLU A 236 -13.56 1.38 14.28
N PRO A 237 -13.70 0.06 14.61
CA PRO A 237 -13.52 -1.04 13.68
C PRO A 237 -14.34 -0.91 12.40
N GLU A 238 -15.61 -0.52 12.50
CA GLU A 238 -16.50 -0.34 11.35
C GLU A 238 -16.01 0.79 10.41
N LYS A 239 -15.47 1.87 10.98
CA LYS A 239 -14.93 2.96 10.18
C LYS A 239 -13.62 2.54 9.49
N ILE A 240 -12.76 1.80 10.18
CA ILE A 240 -11.54 1.22 9.61
C ILE A 240 -11.91 0.31 8.43
N ARG A 241 -12.86 -0.62 8.62
CA ARG A 241 -13.34 -1.51 7.57
C ARG A 241 -13.86 -0.74 6.36
N SER A 242 -14.74 0.24 6.57
CA SER A 242 -15.30 1.05 5.48
C SER A 242 -14.23 1.84 4.73
N ASN A 243 -13.23 2.36 5.44
CA ASN A 243 -12.11 3.08 4.81
C ASN A 243 -11.23 2.16 3.96
N LEU A 244 -11.04 0.89 4.35
CA LEU A 244 -10.31 -0.08 3.52
C LEU A 244 -11.05 -0.41 2.20
N VAL A 245 -12.39 -0.42 2.22
CA VAL A 245 -13.19 -0.55 0.98
C VAL A 245 -13.01 0.70 0.12
N GLU A 246 -13.08 1.89 0.70
CA GLU A 246 -12.89 3.15 -0.02
C GLU A 246 -11.46 3.28 -0.58
N GLN A 247 -10.45 2.76 0.11
CA GLN A 247 -9.04 2.81 -0.29
C GLN A 247 -8.80 2.23 -1.69
N LEU A 248 -9.59 1.25 -2.14
CA LEU A 248 -9.43 0.66 -3.47
C LEU A 248 -9.53 1.70 -4.59
N SER A 249 -10.46 2.64 -4.46
CA SER A 249 -10.81 3.63 -5.50
C SER A 249 -10.49 5.07 -5.12
N SER A 250 -9.92 5.29 -3.95
CA SER A 250 -9.55 6.62 -3.43
C SER A 250 -8.03 6.82 -3.44
N PRO A 251 -7.57 8.06 -3.57
CA PRO A 251 -6.14 8.34 -3.52
C PRO A 251 -5.52 8.01 -2.15
N VAL A 252 -4.27 7.58 -2.17
CA VAL A 252 -3.44 7.46 -0.98
C VAL A 252 -2.93 8.85 -0.60
N MET A 253 -3.40 9.40 0.52
CA MET A 253 -3.05 10.73 1.03
C MET A 253 -1.73 10.68 1.84
N TRP A 254 -0.64 10.16 1.22
CA TRP A 254 0.58 9.87 1.94
C TRP A 254 1.28 11.12 2.48
N THR A 255 1.33 12.20 1.70
CA THR A 255 1.87 13.50 2.16
C THR A 255 1.13 13.98 3.41
N ALA A 256 -0.20 13.95 3.39
CA ALA A 256 -1.01 14.34 4.54
C ALA A 256 -0.83 13.39 5.73
N THR A 257 -0.68 12.08 5.47
CA THR A 257 -0.36 11.08 6.50
C THR A 257 0.96 11.42 7.19
N MET A 258 2.01 11.73 6.43
CA MET A 258 3.32 12.11 6.99
C MET A 258 3.24 13.47 7.73
N MET A 259 2.44 14.39 7.27
CA MET A 259 2.18 15.66 7.98
C MET A 259 1.46 15.40 9.31
N THR A 260 0.46 14.52 9.36
CA THR A 260 -0.24 14.13 10.59
C THR A 260 0.74 13.52 11.60
N VAL A 261 1.62 12.63 11.15
CA VAL A 261 2.70 12.07 11.97
C VAL A 261 3.66 13.16 12.46
N SER A 262 4.07 14.08 11.58
CA SER A 262 5.05 15.15 11.84
C SER A 262 4.50 16.24 12.74
N TYR A 263 3.23 16.64 12.57
CA TYR A 263 2.60 17.71 13.34
C TYR A 263 2.48 17.40 14.84
N THR A 264 2.56 16.13 15.21
CA THR A 264 2.60 15.69 16.61
C THR A 264 4.01 15.71 17.25
N HIS A 265 4.96 16.47 16.70
CA HIS A 265 6.33 16.68 17.21
C HIS A 265 7.33 15.56 16.92
N LEU A 266 7.43 15.09 15.67
CA LEU A 266 8.56 14.28 15.25
C LEU A 266 9.78 15.15 14.93
N THR A 267 10.87 14.97 15.70
CA THR A 267 12.21 15.20 15.18
C THR A 267 12.64 13.91 14.48
N LEU A 268 12.59 13.89 13.15
CA LEU A 268 13.01 12.76 12.36
C LEU A 268 14.50 12.46 12.51
N PRO A 269 14.91 11.27 12.93
CA PRO A 269 15.93 10.57 12.21
C PRO A 269 15.20 9.71 11.15
N THR A 270 15.35 10.12 9.90
CA THR A 270 14.84 9.36 8.77
C THR A 270 15.68 8.09 8.63
N ILE A 271 15.20 6.96 9.14
CA ILE A 271 15.71 5.68 8.68
C ILE A 271 14.82 5.28 7.50
N CYS A 272 15.18 5.77 6.35
CA CYS A 272 14.74 5.25 5.07
C CYS A 272 15.84 4.35 4.56
N SER A 273 15.69 3.05 4.71
CA SER A 273 16.43 2.09 3.92
C SER A 273 15.51 0.92 3.65
N VAL A 274 15.09 0.84 2.42
CA VAL A 274 14.67 -0.38 1.76
C VAL A 274 15.62 -0.60 0.60
#